data_6aa18b8ddfde73dd0a510ca25e3327d1
#
_entry.id   6aa18b8ddfde73dd0a510ca25e3327d1
#
_cell.length_a   1.000
_cell.length_b   1.000
_cell.length_c   1.000
_cell.angle_alpha   90.00
_cell.angle_beta   90.00
_cell.angle_gamma   90.00
#
_symmetry.space_group_name_H-M   'P 1'
#
loop_
_entity.id
_entity.type
_entity.pdbx_description
1 polymer ?
#
loop_
_entity_poly.entity_id
_entity_poly.type
_entity_poly.pdbx_seq_one_letter_code
_entity_poly.pdbx_strand_id
1 'polypeptide(L)'
;MLHLRYTNTNVTKGRTFVAMLWGNARSNYIANSIERADRPGYEVKNDAGETVVVLDQGAQYSRPVNLNGYWNVRGAVDYGLPVKWLASNVNFNLGVGYTSLPTISNLVRSKTNTTSYSGGIVVGSNISEKFDFTVSYRASYNITHSANSNEYFNGVGTARVKWVTWAGFTLQADGSYSKYRGVTDKFTEEFLLINASIGKKLFRNQRGEVSVRVYDLLDRNKGFSRNVTENYIENVTSNVLGRYVSLNFVYNLRVFTGNGKKKFNIPDGDSLPGGRPPM
;
A
#
# COMPACT_ATOMS: atom_id res chain seq x y z
N MET A 1 16.54 1.58 18.36
CA MET A 1 15.98 0.82 17.22
C MET A 1 16.31 -0.64 17.40
N LEU A 2 15.32 -1.54 17.26
CA LEU A 2 15.46 -2.99 17.29
C LEU A 2 14.99 -3.54 15.94
N HIS A 3 15.76 -4.48 15.35
CA HIS A 3 15.37 -5.21 14.17
C HIS A 3 15.82 -6.66 14.31
N LEU A 4 14.86 -7.58 14.34
CA LEU A 4 15.11 -9.02 14.38
C LEU A 4 14.48 -9.64 13.14
N ARG A 5 15.22 -10.52 12.47
CA ARG A 5 14.74 -11.30 11.33
C ARG A 5 15.18 -12.75 11.48
N TYR A 6 14.23 -13.64 11.37
CA TYR A 6 14.46 -15.07 11.25
C TYR A 6 13.99 -15.55 9.88
N THR A 7 14.83 -16.28 9.17
CA THR A 7 14.49 -16.84 7.87
C THR A 7 14.83 -18.32 7.84
N ASN A 8 13.87 -19.12 7.43
CA ASN A 8 14.04 -20.55 7.22
C ASN A 8 13.57 -20.91 5.79
N THR A 9 14.46 -21.47 5.00
CA THR A 9 14.17 -21.87 3.61
C THR A 9 14.46 -23.35 3.44
N ASN A 10 13.43 -24.11 3.09
CA ASN A 10 13.57 -25.51 2.71
C ASN A 10 13.58 -25.60 1.19
N VAL A 11 14.77 -25.65 0.61
CA VAL A 11 14.99 -25.67 -0.85
C VAL A 11 14.37 -26.90 -1.49
N THR A 12 14.44 -28.08 -0.84
CA THR A 12 13.90 -29.33 -1.37
C THR A 12 12.37 -29.28 -1.50
N LYS A 13 11.69 -28.66 -0.56
CA LYS A 13 10.24 -28.50 -0.54
C LYS A 13 9.78 -27.17 -1.15
N GLY A 14 10.72 -26.28 -1.50
CA GLY A 14 10.42 -24.95 -2.05
C GLY A 14 9.65 -24.04 -1.06
N ARG A 15 9.81 -24.24 0.27
CA ARG A 15 9.08 -23.48 1.30
C ARG A 15 9.98 -22.44 1.91
N THR A 16 9.41 -21.27 2.17
CA THR A 16 10.11 -20.19 2.86
C THR A 16 9.25 -19.68 4.00
N PHE A 17 9.85 -19.54 5.17
CA PHE A 17 9.27 -18.92 6.34
C PHE A 17 10.16 -17.76 6.77
N VAL A 18 9.56 -16.59 6.93
CA VAL A 18 10.24 -15.40 7.43
C VAL A 18 9.44 -14.82 8.58
N ALA A 19 10.09 -14.55 9.69
CA ALA A 19 9.50 -13.81 10.81
C ALA A 19 10.35 -12.58 11.08
N MET A 20 9.70 -11.44 11.27
CA MET A 20 10.36 -10.16 11.46
C MET A 20 9.73 -9.41 12.63
N LEU A 21 10.58 -8.74 13.40
CA LEU A 21 10.17 -7.85 14.48
C LEU A 21 10.97 -6.56 14.40
N TRP A 22 10.26 -5.45 14.35
CA TRP A 22 10.83 -4.12 14.39
C TRP A 22 10.35 -3.38 15.63
N GLY A 23 11.25 -2.63 16.24
CA GLY A 23 10.92 -1.75 17.35
C GLY A 23 11.71 -0.46 17.23
N ASN A 24 11.06 0.66 17.50
CA ASN A 24 11.69 1.98 17.51
C ASN A 24 11.09 2.81 18.64
N ALA A 25 11.96 3.46 19.42
CA ALA A 25 11.56 4.46 20.41
C ALA A 25 12.44 5.69 20.22
N ARG A 26 11.86 6.87 20.38
CA ARG A 26 12.56 8.15 20.23
C ARG A 26 12.24 9.08 21.39
N SER A 27 13.27 9.61 22.02
CA SER A 27 13.21 10.82 22.80
C SER A 27 13.28 12.03 21.84
N ASN A 28 12.68 13.13 22.23
CA ASN A 28 12.63 14.35 21.41
C ASN A 28 12.08 14.09 19.99
N TYR A 29 11.01 13.30 19.92
CA TYR A 29 10.31 13.05 18.66
C TYR A 29 9.70 14.34 18.13
N ILE A 30 9.94 14.66 16.85
CA ILE A 30 9.34 15.83 16.21
C ILE A 30 7.89 15.47 15.85
N ALA A 31 6.95 16.06 16.56
CA ALA A 31 5.51 15.97 16.32
C ALA A 31 4.96 17.33 15.93
N ASN A 32 3.74 17.36 15.42
CA ASN A 32 3.04 18.61 15.14
C ASN A 32 2.14 18.99 16.32
N SER A 33 2.28 20.22 16.82
CA SER A 33 1.30 20.87 17.68
C SER A 33 0.29 21.58 16.79
N ILE A 34 -0.99 21.27 16.98
CA ILE A 34 -2.08 21.84 16.18
C ILE A 34 -3.00 22.65 17.08
N GLU A 35 -3.22 23.89 16.71
CA GLU A 35 -4.21 24.77 17.31
C GLU A 35 -5.29 25.10 16.27
N ARG A 36 -6.55 24.84 16.62
CA ARG A 36 -7.70 25.16 15.78
C ARG A 36 -8.52 26.25 16.43
N ALA A 37 -8.81 27.28 15.66
CA ALA A 37 -9.63 28.38 16.10
C ALA A 37 -11.11 27.94 16.23
N ASP A 38 -11.65 28.03 17.43
CA ASP A 38 -13.08 27.80 17.75
C ASP A 38 -13.95 29.05 17.54
N ARG A 39 -13.30 30.21 17.40
CA ARG A 39 -13.92 31.53 17.25
C ARG A 39 -13.10 32.43 16.32
N PRO A 40 -13.70 33.46 15.72
CA PRO A 40 -12.95 34.52 15.03
C PRO A 40 -12.01 35.26 15.98
N GLY A 41 -10.83 35.63 15.47
CA GLY A 41 -9.84 36.36 16.26
C GLY A 41 -9.12 35.51 17.31
N TYR A 42 -9.02 34.19 17.10
CA TYR A 42 -8.25 33.29 17.97
C TYR A 42 -6.75 33.61 17.83
N GLU A 43 -6.13 34.03 18.95
CA GLU A 43 -4.72 34.35 18.96
C GLU A 43 -3.87 33.12 19.30
N VAL A 44 -2.95 32.76 18.40
CA VAL A 44 -1.90 31.77 18.68
C VAL A 44 -0.71 32.49 19.27
N LYS A 45 -0.25 32.02 20.42
CA LYS A 45 0.88 32.63 21.16
C LYS A 45 2.11 31.72 21.13
N ASN A 46 3.29 32.36 21.11
CA ASN A 46 4.55 31.67 21.31
C ASN A 46 4.80 31.42 22.81
N ASP A 47 5.91 30.74 23.13
CA ASP A 47 6.28 30.42 24.52
C ASP A 47 6.61 31.68 25.35
N ALA A 48 6.86 32.82 24.70
CA ALA A 48 7.06 34.13 25.33
C ALA A 48 5.73 34.90 25.55
N GLY A 49 4.58 34.34 25.12
CA GLY A 49 3.26 34.95 25.24
C GLY A 49 2.94 35.99 24.17
N GLU A 50 3.77 36.13 23.14
CA GLU A 50 3.55 37.04 22.00
C GLU A 50 2.63 36.39 20.97
N THR A 51 1.70 37.17 20.42
CA THR A 51 0.81 36.71 19.34
C THR A 51 1.59 36.50 18.03
N VAL A 52 1.67 35.27 17.58
CA VAL A 52 2.34 34.88 16.32
C VAL A 52 1.41 35.05 15.15
N VAL A 53 0.14 34.67 15.30
CA VAL A 53 -0.88 34.75 14.27
C VAL A 53 -2.26 34.83 14.90
N VAL A 54 -3.17 35.52 14.22
CA VAL A 54 -4.59 35.58 14.56
C VAL A 54 -5.34 34.76 13.53
N LEU A 55 -6.15 33.82 13.97
CA LEU A 55 -6.88 32.88 13.13
C LEU A 55 -8.36 33.24 13.05
N ASP A 56 -8.93 33.04 11.87
CA ASP A 56 -10.37 33.03 11.69
C ASP A 56 -10.98 31.71 12.19
N GLN A 57 -12.27 31.74 12.48
CA GLN A 57 -12.97 30.56 12.96
C GLN A 57 -12.81 29.37 12.00
N GLY A 58 -12.42 28.23 12.52
CA GLY A 58 -12.15 27.00 11.76
C GLY A 58 -10.76 26.92 11.15
N ALA A 59 -9.99 28.03 11.13
CA ALA A 59 -8.60 28.01 10.68
C ALA A 59 -7.72 27.20 11.63
N GLN A 60 -6.63 26.69 11.13
CA GLN A 60 -5.70 25.83 11.86
C GLN A 60 -4.27 26.34 11.72
N TYR A 61 -3.56 26.39 12.83
CA TYR A 61 -2.13 26.63 12.89
C TYR A 61 -1.40 25.38 13.33
N SER A 62 -0.36 24.98 12.59
CA SER A 62 0.45 23.81 12.90
C SER A 62 1.92 24.19 13.00
N ARG A 63 2.58 23.75 14.08
CA ARG A 63 4.01 23.94 14.29
C ARG A 63 4.69 22.66 14.75
N PRO A 64 5.95 22.39 14.32
CA PRO A 64 6.71 21.26 14.84
C PRO A 64 7.12 21.52 16.29
N VAL A 65 7.02 20.47 17.12
CA VAL A 65 7.41 20.47 18.52
C VAL A 65 8.12 19.17 18.89
N ASN A 66 9.04 19.22 19.82
CA ASN A 66 9.73 18.04 20.33
C ASN A 66 8.96 17.42 21.49
N LEU A 67 8.53 16.17 21.34
CA LEU A 67 7.80 15.44 22.35
C LEU A 67 8.49 14.12 22.71
N ASN A 68 8.39 13.75 23.98
CA ASN A 68 8.86 12.45 24.46
C ASN A 68 7.72 11.44 24.50
N GLY A 69 8.06 10.15 24.33
CA GLY A 69 7.12 9.06 24.49
C GLY A 69 6.64 8.43 23.17
N TYR A 70 7.30 8.75 22.04
CA TYR A 70 7.09 8.02 20.81
C TYR A 70 7.73 6.64 20.87
N TRP A 71 6.97 5.61 20.53
CA TRP A 71 7.49 4.29 20.26
C TRP A 71 6.55 3.51 19.33
N ASN A 72 7.13 2.60 18.56
CA ASN A 72 6.38 1.63 17.78
C ASN A 72 7.02 0.25 17.84
N VAL A 73 6.20 -0.76 17.67
CA VAL A 73 6.62 -2.15 17.48
C VAL A 73 5.76 -2.76 16.39
N ARG A 74 6.40 -3.56 15.53
CA ARG A 74 5.72 -4.29 14.47
C ARG A 74 6.28 -5.68 14.32
N GLY A 75 5.41 -6.69 14.33
CA GLY A 75 5.71 -8.06 13.99
C GLY A 75 5.09 -8.45 12.66
N ALA A 76 5.80 -9.24 11.87
CA ALA A 76 5.26 -9.82 10.64
C ALA A 76 5.80 -11.23 10.42
N VAL A 77 4.96 -12.05 9.80
CA VAL A 77 5.28 -13.43 9.41
C VAL A 77 4.87 -13.62 7.96
N ASP A 78 5.79 -14.11 7.15
CA ASP A 78 5.59 -14.49 5.77
C ASP A 78 5.83 -15.97 5.59
N TYR A 79 4.92 -16.68 4.91
CA TYR A 79 5.06 -18.08 4.61
C TYR A 79 4.74 -18.37 3.17
N GLY A 80 5.73 -18.85 2.43
CA GLY A 80 5.63 -19.21 1.01
C GLY A 80 5.74 -20.70 0.81
N LEU A 81 4.86 -21.26 -0.03
CA LEU A 81 4.89 -22.67 -0.41
C LEU A 81 4.44 -22.90 -1.86
N PRO A 82 5.02 -23.88 -2.56
CA PRO A 82 4.53 -24.32 -3.85
C PRO A 82 3.30 -25.22 -3.69
N VAL A 83 2.27 -24.97 -4.48
CA VAL A 83 1.06 -25.79 -4.57
C VAL A 83 1.07 -26.50 -5.92
N LYS A 84 1.55 -27.74 -5.93
CA LYS A 84 1.84 -28.50 -7.17
C LYS A 84 0.62 -28.73 -8.06
N TRP A 85 -0.55 -29.06 -7.46
CA TRP A 85 -1.77 -29.30 -8.23
C TRP A 85 -2.30 -28.04 -8.92
N LEU A 86 -1.98 -26.86 -8.38
CA LEU A 86 -2.33 -25.54 -8.95
C LEU A 86 -1.20 -25.01 -9.85
N ALA A 87 -0.06 -25.71 -9.93
CA ALA A 87 1.16 -25.24 -10.58
C ALA A 87 1.48 -23.78 -10.21
N SER A 88 1.39 -23.44 -8.92
CA SER A 88 1.48 -22.07 -8.41
C SER A 88 2.25 -22.00 -7.10
N ASN A 89 2.76 -20.81 -6.79
CA ASN A 89 3.30 -20.49 -5.50
C ASN A 89 2.27 -19.67 -4.70
N VAL A 90 2.06 -20.05 -3.46
CA VAL A 90 1.16 -19.34 -2.54
C VAL A 90 2.00 -18.73 -1.43
N ASN A 91 1.81 -17.44 -1.18
CA ASN A 91 2.45 -16.72 -0.11
C ASN A 91 1.39 -16.12 0.81
N PHE A 92 1.53 -16.38 2.11
CA PHE A 92 0.73 -15.79 3.17
C PHE A 92 1.56 -14.75 3.90
N ASN A 93 0.95 -13.65 4.25
CA ASN A 93 1.54 -12.60 5.05
C ASN A 93 0.59 -12.25 6.20
N LEU A 94 1.11 -12.20 7.41
CA LEU A 94 0.39 -11.74 8.60
C LEU A 94 1.23 -10.71 9.33
N GLY A 95 0.61 -9.66 9.84
CA GLY A 95 1.31 -8.62 10.56
C GLY A 95 0.46 -8.02 11.67
N VAL A 96 1.13 -7.62 12.73
CA VAL A 96 0.55 -6.83 13.82
C VAL A 96 1.51 -5.68 14.14
N GLY A 97 0.97 -4.51 14.34
CA GLY A 97 1.73 -3.32 14.69
C GLY A 97 1.04 -2.53 15.79
N TYR A 98 1.85 -1.90 16.62
CA TYR A 98 1.38 -0.94 17.62
C TYR A 98 2.27 0.29 17.60
N THR A 99 1.65 1.46 17.58
CA THR A 99 2.33 2.75 17.60
C THR A 99 1.70 3.62 18.69
N SER A 100 2.55 4.20 19.53
CA SER A 100 2.18 5.23 20.50
C SER A 100 2.84 6.55 20.09
N LEU A 101 2.02 7.52 19.74
CA LEU A 101 2.44 8.80 19.20
C LEU A 101 2.01 9.92 20.16
N PRO A 102 2.95 10.68 20.74
CA PRO A 102 2.61 11.87 21.53
C PRO A 102 2.16 12.99 20.58
N THR A 103 1.10 13.70 20.94
CA THR A 103 0.51 14.80 20.17
C THR A 103 0.17 15.98 21.07
N ILE A 104 0.07 17.18 20.50
CA ILE A 104 -0.51 18.35 21.15
C ILE A 104 -1.63 18.88 20.25
N SER A 105 -2.82 18.99 20.80
CA SER A 105 -3.97 19.59 20.12
C SER A 105 -4.63 20.61 21.03
N ASN A 106 -4.78 21.84 20.55
CA ASN A 106 -5.29 22.97 21.31
C ASN A 106 -4.61 23.10 22.69
N LEU A 107 -3.27 23.05 22.68
CA LEU A 107 -2.39 23.14 23.87
C LEU A 107 -2.51 21.96 24.85
N VAL A 108 -3.39 20.99 24.60
CA VAL A 108 -3.54 19.78 25.41
C VAL A 108 -2.65 18.67 24.88
N ARG A 109 -1.75 18.21 25.74
CA ARG A 109 -0.88 17.06 25.43
C ARG A 109 -1.65 15.75 25.60
N SER A 110 -1.60 14.89 24.58
CA SER A 110 -2.26 13.60 24.57
C SER A 110 -1.37 12.55 23.90
N LYS A 111 -1.85 11.31 23.84
CA LYS A 111 -1.22 10.24 23.10
C LYS A 111 -2.24 9.59 22.18
N THR A 112 -1.84 9.39 20.94
CA THR A 112 -2.60 8.58 19.98
C THR A 112 -1.97 7.21 19.91
N ASN A 113 -2.75 6.19 20.21
CA ASN A 113 -2.32 4.80 20.17
C ASN A 113 -3.02 4.10 19.01
N THR A 114 -2.24 3.57 18.07
CA THR A 114 -2.77 2.85 16.90
C THR A 114 -2.33 1.40 16.93
N THR A 115 -3.30 0.48 16.89
CA THR A 115 -3.09 -0.95 16.67
C THR A 115 -3.49 -1.30 15.26
N SER A 116 -2.61 -1.98 14.52
CA SER A 116 -2.84 -2.39 13.14
C SER A 116 -2.71 -3.90 13.01
N TYR A 117 -3.72 -4.55 12.46
CA TYR A 117 -3.68 -5.95 12.07
C TYR A 117 -3.66 -6.01 10.55
N SER A 118 -2.83 -6.83 9.96
CA SER A 118 -2.77 -7.01 8.52
C SER A 118 -2.67 -8.49 8.14
N GLY A 119 -3.28 -8.83 7.02
CA GLY A 119 -3.19 -10.17 6.46
C GLY A 119 -3.25 -10.10 4.94
N GLY A 120 -2.57 -11.02 4.29
CA GLY A 120 -2.55 -11.09 2.85
C GLY A 120 -2.25 -12.47 2.32
N ILE A 121 -2.69 -12.70 1.10
CA ILE A 121 -2.40 -13.89 0.32
C ILE A 121 -2.03 -13.47 -1.10
N VAL A 122 -1.00 -14.10 -1.65
CA VAL A 122 -0.59 -13.94 -3.04
C VAL A 122 -0.48 -15.33 -3.65
N VAL A 123 -1.14 -15.54 -4.77
CA VAL A 123 -1.05 -16.76 -5.59
C VAL A 123 -0.47 -16.36 -6.93
N GLY A 124 0.73 -16.82 -7.22
CA GLY A 124 1.40 -16.59 -8.50
C GLY A 124 1.58 -17.91 -9.26
N SER A 125 1.23 -17.92 -10.53
CA SER A 125 1.37 -19.11 -11.35
C SER A 125 2.83 -19.45 -11.62
N ASN A 126 3.09 -20.73 -11.84
CA ASN A 126 4.35 -21.27 -12.34
C ASN A 126 4.08 -22.30 -13.44
N ILE A 127 3.10 -21.99 -14.29
CA ILE A 127 2.58 -22.93 -15.29
C ILE A 127 3.47 -22.94 -16.52
N SER A 128 3.68 -21.77 -17.15
CA SER A 128 4.51 -21.65 -18.35
C SER A 128 4.84 -20.17 -18.64
N GLU A 129 5.81 -19.95 -19.53
CA GLU A 129 6.11 -18.61 -20.05
C GLU A 129 4.98 -18.02 -20.91
N LYS A 130 4.06 -18.88 -21.38
CA LYS A 130 2.95 -18.48 -22.26
C LYS A 130 1.68 -18.14 -21.48
N PHE A 131 1.49 -18.75 -20.31
CA PHE A 131 0.35 -18.48 -19.45
C PHE A 131 0.81 -18.19 -18.04
N ASP A 132 0.49 -17.02 -17.58
CA ASP A 132 0.85 -16.53 -16.26
C ASP A 132 -0.32 -15.80 -15.61
N PHE A 133 -0.54 -16.03 -14.32
CA PHE A 133 -1.49 -15.28 -13.52
C PHE A 133 -0.94 -14.98 -12.14
N THR A 134 -1.40 -13.86 -11.59
CA THR A 134 -1.18 -13.50 -10.19
C THR A 134 -2.48 -13.00 -9.61
N VAL A 135 -2.87 -13.55 -8.47
CA VAL A 135 -4.02 -13.07 -7.69
C VAL A 135 -3.51 -12.75 -6.29
N SER A 136 -3.89 -11.60 -5.79
CA SER A 136 -3.56 -11.21 -4.43
C SER A 136 -4.74 -10.57 -3.73
N TYR A 137 -4.79 -10.76 -2.42
CA TYR A 137 -5.66 -10.00 -1.53
C TYR A 137 -4.89 -9.60 -0.29
N ARG A 138 -4.99 -8.35 0.08
CA ARG A 138 -4.42 -7.82 1.31
C ARG A 138 -5.46 -7.03 2.05
N ALA A 139 -5.55 -7.25 3.35
CA ALA A 139 -6.46 -6.53 4.21
C ALA A 139 -5.72 -6.00 5.44
N SER A 140 -6.19 -4.88 5.97
CA SER A 140 -5.76 -4.34 7.25
C SER A 140 -6.93 -3.81 8.04
N TYR A 141 -6.88 -4.01 9.35
CA TYR A 141 -7.80 -3.45 10.32
C TYR A 141 -7.02 -2.58 11.29
N ASN A 142 -7.44 -1.34 11.44
CA ASN A 142 -6.73 -0.35 12.24
C ASN A 142 -7.66 0.20 13.31
N ILE A 143 -7.15 0.23 14.55
CA ILE A 143 -7.84 0.77 15.72
C ILE A 143 -6.97 1.90 16.25
N THR A 144 -7.50 3.11 16.23
CA THR A 144 -6.82 4.29 16.74
C THR A 144 -7.57 4.82 17.94
N HIS A 145 -6.89 4.86 19.09
CA HIS A 145 -7.36 5.46 20.33
C HIS A 145 -6.68 6.81 20.51
N SER A 146 -7.48 7.87 20.42
CA SER A 146 -7.10 9.27 20.69
C SER A 146 -8.28 9.96 21.36
N ALA A 147 -8.29 11.30 21.39
CA ALA A 147 -9.48 12.06 21.82
C ALA A 147 -10.75 11.63 21.02
N ASN A 148 -10.57 11.26 19.74
CA ASN A 148 -11.60 10.69 18.88
C ASN A 148 -11.12 9.33 18.41
N SER A 149 -11.61 8.26 19.04
CA SER A 149 -11.30 6.90 18.60
C SER A 149 -11.86 6.62 17.21
N ASN A 150 -11.06 5.98 16.37
CA ASN A 150 -11.44 5.63 15.02
C ASN A 150 -11.00 4.20 14.67
N GLU A 151 -11.90 3.48 14.04
CA GLU A 151 -11.65 2.13 13.57
C GLU A 151 -11.98 2.03 12.08
N TYR A 152 -11.09 1.43 11.30
CA TYR A 152 -11.32 1.25 9.88
C TYR A 152 -10.68 0.00 9.33
N PHE A 153 -11.32 -0.52 8.31
CA PHE A 153 -10.87 -1.64 7.50
C PHE A 153 -10.46 -1.13 6.11
N ASN A 154 -9.34 -1.64 5.60
CA ASN A 154 -8.90 -1.42 4.24
C ASN A 154 -8.55 -2.76 3.60
N GLY A 155 -9.14 -3.07 2.44
CA GLY A 155 -8.89 -4.27 1.68
C GLY A 155 -8.57 -3.96 0.23
N VAL A 156 -7.52 -4.60 -0.32
CA VAL A 156 -7.15 -4.46 -1.73
C VAL A 156 -6.93 -5.84 -2.31
N GLY A 157 -7.71 -6.15 -3.34
CA GLY A 157 -7.56 -7.34 -4.17
C GLY A 157 -6.98 -6.97 -5.54
N THR A 158 -6.05 -7.76 -6.06
CA THR A 158 -5.57 -7.60 -7.43
C THR A 158 -5.58 -8.95 -8.14
N ALA A 159 -5.90 -8.92 -9.43
CA ALA A 159 -5.80 -10.08 -10.30
C ALA A 159 -5.14 -9.64 -11.60
N ARG A 160 -4.21 -10.44 -12.10
CA ARG A 160 -3.57 -10.25 -13.39
C ARG A 160 -3.48 -11.60 -14.10
N VAL A 161 -3.81 -11.61 -15.38
CA VAL A 161 -3.67 -12.76 -16.25
C VAL A 161 -2.97 -12.33 -17.53
N LYS A 162 -2.01 -13.10 -17.97
CA LYS A 162 -1.35 -12.95 -19.26
C LYS A 162 -1.33 -14.28 -19.98
N TRP A 163 -1.77 -14.27 -21.23
CA TRP A 163 -1.77 -15.44 -22.07
C TRP A 163 -1.17 -15.11 -23.45
N VAL A 164 -0.16 -15.88 -23.84
CA VAL A 164 0.45 -15.82 -25.16
C VAL A 164 0.02 -17.05 -25.96
N THR A 165 -0.77 -16.86 -26.99
CA THR A 165 -1.28 -17.95 -27.83
C THR A 165 -0.19 -18.50 -28.75
N TRP A 166 -0.46 -19.65 -29.35
CA TRP A 166 0.43 -20.26 -30.34
C TRP A 166 0.64 -19.38 -31.60
N ALA A 167 -0.37 -18.58 -31.95
CA ALA A 167 -0.29 -17.66 -33.09
C ALA A 167 0.46 -16.35 -32.73
N GLY A 168 1.01 -16.20 -31.53
CA GLY A 168 1.72 -15.02 -31.07
C GLY A 168 0.81 -13.84 -30.72
N PHE A 169 -0.48 -14.06 -30.50
CA PHE A 169 -1.32 -13.06 -29.85
C PHE A 169 -1.05 -13.07 -28.35
N THR A 170 -1.05 -11.88 -27.75
CA THR A 170 -0.93 -11.67 -26.31
C THR A 170 -2.25 -11.13 -25.80
N LEU A 171 -2.84 -11.81 -24.83
CA LEU A 171 -4.02 -11.36 -24.10
C LEU A 171 -3.59 -11.06 -22.67
N GLN A 172 -3.90 -9.88 -22.20
CA GLN A 172 -3.64 -9.51 -20.81
C GLN A 172 -4.86 -8.81 -20.23
N ALA A 173 -5.23 -9.21 -19.03
CA ALA A 173 -6.21 -8.53 -18.23
C ALA A 173 -5.64 -8.32 -16.81
N ASP A 174 -5.88 -7.17 -16.26
CA ASP A 174 -5.57 -6.86 -14.87
C ASP A 174 -6.73 -6.12 -14.23
N GLY A 175 -6.98 -6.43 -12.97
CA GLY A 175 -8.02 -5.80 -12.19
C GLY A 175 -7.56 -5.53 -10.76
N SER A 176 -8.09 -4.47 -10.17
CA SER A 176 -7.93 -4.18 -8.76
C SER A 176 -9.27 -3.82 -8.13
N TYR A 177 -9.54 -4.42 -7.00
CA TYR A 177 -10.68 -4.12 -6.15
C TYR A 177 -10.16 -3.49 -4.86
N SER A 178 -10.66 -2.32 -4.53
CA SER A 178 -10.33 -1.62 -3.29
C SER A 178 -11.58 -1.37 -2.49
N LYS A 179 -11.50 -1.66 -1.20
CA LYS A 179 -12.58 -1.42 -0.25
C LYS A 179 -12.03 -0.74 0.99
N TYR A 180 -12.57 0.40 1.29
CA TYR A 180 -12.41 1.10 2.55
C TYR A 180 -13.72 1.06 3.33
N ARG A 181 -13.66 0.72 4.59
CA ARG A 181 -14.81 0.76 5.50
C ARG A 181 -14.39 1.38 6.82
N GLY A 182 -14.88 2.59 7.10
CA GLY A 182 -14.84 3.19 8.42
C GLY A 182 -15.89 2.54 9.32
N VAL A 183 -15.46 2.00 10.45
CA VAL A 183 -16.37 1.35 11.41
C VAL A 183 -17.02 2.42 12.28
N THR A 184 -16.25 3.38 12.74
CA THR A 184 -16.71 4.45 13.64
C THR A 184 -17.59 5.46 12.92
N ASP A 185 -17.18 5.92 11.73
CA ASP A 185 -17.89 6.95 10.96
C ASP A 185 -18.87 6.38 9.92
N LYS A 186 -18.96 5.04 9.84
CA LYS A 186 -19.80 4.29 8.90
C LYS A 186 -19.55 4.63 7.42
N PHE A 187 -18.46 5.30 7.13
CA PHE A 187 -18.07 5.63 5.77
C PHE A 187 -17.59 4.39 5.03
N THR A 188 -18.13 4.12 3.85
CA THR A 188 -17.69 3.01 3.01
C THR A 188 -17.48 3.50 1.60
N GLU A 189 -16.34 3.19 1.04
CA GLU A 189 -16.00 3.43 -0.35
C GLU A 189 -15.38 2.17 -0.96
N GLU A 190 -15.87 1.79 -2.13
CA GLU A 190 -15.36 0.64 -2.86
C GLU A 190 -15.38 0.91 -4.36
N PHE A 191 -14.36 0.41 -5.04
CA PHE A 191 -14.25 0.53 -6.48
C PHE A 191 -13.50 -0.66 -7.08
N LEU A 192 -13.88 -0.97 -8.31
CA LEU A 192 -13.30 -2.01 -9.13
C LEU A 192 -12.77 -1.41 -10.42
N LEU A 193 -11.47 -1.54 -10.64
CA LEU A 193 -10.79 -1.11 -11.86
C LEU A 193 -10.41 -2.34 -12.67
N ILE A 194 -10.75 -2.39 -13.95
CA ILE A 194 -10.38 -3.48 -14.86
C ILE A 194 -9.74 -2.88 -16.11
N ASN A 195 -8.58 -3.40 -16.47
CA ASN A 195 -7.89 -3.09 -17.70
C ASN A 195 -7.76 -4.36 -18.54
N ALA A 196 -7.80 -4.24 -19.85
CA ALA A 196 -7.60 -5.35 -20.75
C ALA A 196 -6.77 -4.91 -21.96
N SER A 197 -5.97 -5.82 -22.49
CA SER A 197 -5.21 -5.59 -23.71
C SER A 197 -5.15 -6.82 -24.60
N ILE A 198 -5.12 -6.56 -25.88
CA ILE A 198 -4.81 -7.53 -26.91
C ILE A 198 -3.61 -7.04 -27.71
N GLY A 199 -2.63 -7.91 -27.92
CA GLY A 199 -1.43 -7.59 -28.67
C GLY A 199 -1.07 -8.71 -29.63
N LYS A 200 -0.12 -8.41 -30.50
CA LYS A 200 0.47 -9.34 -31.45
C LYS A 200 1.98 -9.22 -31.39
N LYS A 201 2.66 -10.35 -31.18
CA LYS A 201 4.11 -10.44 -31.32
C LYS A 201 4.49 -10.36 -32.78
N LEU A 202 5.47 -9.52 -33.05
CA LEU A 202 5.99 -9.21 -34.39
C LEU A 202 7.40 -9.78 -34.54
N PHE A 203 7.78 -9.94 -35.80
CA PHE A 203 9.07 -10.47 -36.23
C PHE A 203 9.28 -11.96 -35.88
N ARG A 204 10.12 -12.65 -36.67
CA ARG A 204 10.45 -14.06 -36.44
C ARG A 204 11.04 -14.33 -35.05
N ASN A 205 11.75 -13.36 -34.49
CA ASN A 205 12.38 -13.46 -33.18
C ASN A 205 11.44 -13.01 -32.03
N GLN A 206 10.17 -12.64 -32.31
CA GLN A 206 9.16 -12.20 -31.35
C GLN A 206 9.61 -11.02 -30.47
N ARG A 207 10.57 -10.20 -30.92
CA ARG A 207 11.11 -9.06 -30.18
C ARG A 207 10.19 -7.84 -30.20
N GLY A 208 9.36 -7.69 -31.22
CA GLY A 208 8.36 -6.63 -31.30
C GLY A 208 7.01 -7.09 -30.77
N GLU A 209 6.26 -6.18 -30.21
CA GLU A 209 4.87 -6.39 -29.84
C GLU A 209 4.08 -5.10 -30.08
N VAL A 210 2.99 -5.18 -30.82
CA VAL A 210 1.97 -4.12 -30.91
C VAL A 210 0.78 -4.56 -30.12
N SER A 211 0.25 -3.67 -29.29
CA SER A 211 -0.94 -3.97 -28.49
C SER A 211 -1.86 -2.77 -28.35
N VAL A 212 -3.15 -3.07 -28.31
CA VAL A 212 -4.20 -2.11 -27.95
C VAL A 212 -4.60 -2.44 -26.52
N ARG A 213 -4.63 -1.45 -25.66
CA ARG A 213 -5.02 -1.56 -24.26
C ARG A 213 -6.14 -0.60 -23.93
N VAL A 214 -7.18 -1.11 -23.31
CA VAL A 214 -8.27 -0.34 -22.73
C VAL A 214 -8.03 -0.25 -21.23
N TYR A 215 -7.99 0.97 -20.74
CA TYR A 215 -7.92 1.27 -19.32
C TYR A 215 -9.30 1.60 -18.79
N ASP A 216 -9.56 1.17 -17.57
CA ASP A 216 -10.84 1.36 -16.89
C ASP A 216 -12.05 0.92 -17.74
N LEU A 217 -12.08 -0.36 -18.07
CA LEU A 217 -13.11 -0.96 -18.91
C LEU A 217 -14.53 -0.67 -18.40
N LEU A 218 -14.71 -0.57 -17.09
CA LEU A 218 -16.00 -0.35 -16.44
C LEU A 218 -16.34 1.14 -16.25
N ASP A 219 -15.40 2.06 -16.53
CA ASP A 219 -15.53 3.51 -16.31
C ASP A 219 -15.90 3.83 -14.84
N ARG A 220 -15.19 3.19 -13.92
CA ARG A 220 -15.43 3.32 -12.48
C ARG A 220 -14.22 3.80 -11.70
N ASN A 221 -13.22 4.33 -12.41
CA ASN A 221 -12.05 4.88 -11.75
C ASN A 221 -12.45 6.09 -10.89
N LYS A 222 -12.07 6.04 -9.62
CA LYS A 222 -12.29 7.13 -8.67
C LYS A 222 -10.95 7.54 -8.10
N GLY A 223 -10.61 8.80 -8.23
CA GLY A 223 -9.43 9.39 -7.60
C GLY A 223 -9.68 9.66 -6.13
N PHE A 224 -10.03 8.62 -5.37
CA PHE A 224 -10.28 8.73 -3.95
C PHE A 224 -9.09 8.24 -3.14
N SER A 225 -8.67 9.04 -2.18
CA SER A 225 -7.77 8.62 -1.12
C SER A 225 -8.27 9.13 0.22
N ARG A 226 -8.01 8.37 1.28
CA ARG A 226 -8.34 8.75 2.65
C ARG A 226 -7.12 8.65 3.51
N ASN A 227 -6.77 9.78 4.11
CA ASN A 227 -5.69 9.88 5.07
C ASN A 227 -6.27 9.97 6.48
N VAL A 228 -5.87 9.05 7.34
CA VAL A 228 -6.23 9.06 8.75
C VAL A 228 -4.97 9.38 9.54
N THR A 229 -4.95 10.54 10.16
CA THR A 229 -3.86 11.00 11.02
C THR A 229 -4.33 11.03 12.47
N GLU A 230 -3.43 11.34 13.38
CA GLU A 230 -3.73 11.51 14.78
C GLU A 230 -4.70 12.67 15.08
N ASN A 231 -4.78 13.65 14.17
CA ASN A 231 -5.49 14.91 14.40
C ASN A 231 -6.70 15.12 13.48
N TYR A 232 -6.72 14.47 12.30
CA TYR A 232 -7.81 14.64 11.34
C TYR A 232 -7.97 13.42 10.42
N ILE A 233 -9.14 13.33 9.81
CA ILE A 233 -9.45 12.42 8.73
C ILE A 233 -9.66 13.28 7.48
N GLU A 234 -8.90 13.01 6.44
CA GLU A 234 -8.96 13.71 5.17
C GLU A 234 -9.45 12.77 4.07
N ASN A 235 -10.50 13.18 3.37
CA ASN A 235 -10.95 12.53 2.15
C ASN A 235 -10.54 13.41 0.97
N VAL A 236 -9.69 12.88 0.11
CA VAL A 236 -9.25 13.56 -1.11
C VAL A 236 -9.91 12.90 -2.30
N THR A 237 -10.62 13.67 -3.08
CA THR A 237 -11.18 13.26 -4.37
C THR A 237 -10.48 14.06 -5.46
N SER A 238 -9.80 13.37 -6.36
CA SER A 238 -9.09 13.97 -7.49
C SER A 238 -9.77 13.59 -8.80
N ASN A 239 -9.74 14.50 -9.76
CA ASN A 239 -10.13 14.16 -11.13
C ASN A 239 -9.10 13.18 -11.70
N VAL A 240 -9.57 12.02 -12.10
CA VAL A 240 -8.75 10.97 -12.73
C VAL A 240 -9.20 10.78 -14.18
N LEU A 241 -8.29 10.27 -15.00
CA LEU A 241 -8.67 9.84 -16.34
C LEU A 241 -9.68 8.71 -16.22
N GLY A 242 -10.84 8.87 -16.83
CA GLY A 242 -11.80 7.80 -17.03
C GLY A 242 -11.30 6.79 -18.06
N ARG A 243 -12.23 6.09 -18.69
CA ARG A 243 -11.90 5.10 -19.71
C ARG A 243 -11.15 5.71 -20.89
N TYR A 244 -10.02 5.11 -21.25
CA TYR A 244 -9.28 5.47 -22.46
C TYR A 244 -8.63 4.26 -23.12
N VAL A 245 -8.26 4.42 -24.37
CA VAL A 245 -7.60 3.40 -25.18
C VAL A 245 -6.20 3.88 -25.53
N SER A 246 -5.22 2.98 -25.44
CA SER A 246 -3.86 3.25 -25.90
C SER A 246 -3.40 2.23 -26.92
N LEU A 247 -2.62 2.67 -27.90
CA LEU A 247 -1.85 1.85 -28.80
C LEU A 247 -0.40 1.83 -28.32
N ASN A 248 0.15 0.64 -28.11
CA ASN A 248 1.50 0.48 -27.59
C ASN A 248 2.34 -0.35 -28.57
N PHE A 249 3.57 0.08 -28.77
CA PHE A 249 4.60 -0.67 -29.47
C PHE A 249 5.78 -0.87 -28.55
N VAL A 250 6.17 -2.13 -28.33
CA VAL A 250 7.32 -2.52 -27.50
C VAL A 250 8.29 -3.29 -28.35
N TYR A 251 9.58 -2.92 -28.32
CA TYR A 251 10.64 -3.65 -28.96
C TYR A 251 11.76 -3.99 -27.96
N ASN A 252 12.02 -5.30 -27.79
CA ASN A 252 13.04 -5.81 -26.88
C ASN A 252 14.41 -5.89 -27.59
N LEU A 253 15.31 -4.99 -27.28
CA LEU A 253 16.65 -4.91 -27.87
C LEU A 253 17.57 -6.06 -27.44
N ARG A 254 17.37 -6.61 -26.24
CA ARG A 254 18.18 -7.70 -25.69
C ARG A 254 17.28 -8.88 -25.32
N VAL A 255 17.62 -10.06 -25.86
CA VAL A 255 17.14 -11.33 -25.35
C VAL A 255 18.29 -11.93 -24.55
N PHE A 256 18.17 -12.02 -23.26
CA PHE A 256 19.07 -12.84 -22.46
C PHE A 256 18.70 -14.30 -22.72
N THR A 257 19.37 -14.95 -23.67
CA THR A 257 19.39 -16.39 -23.79
C THR A 257 20.24 -16.93 -22.62
N GLY A 258 19.66 -16.93 -21.45
CA GLY A 258 20.29 -17.55 -20.29
C GLY A 258 20.17 -19.07 -20.42
N ASN A 259 21.27 -19.70 -20.85
CA ASN A 259 21.54 -21.12 -20.56
C ASN A 259 21.87 -21.27 -19.07
N GLY A 260 21.07 -20.65 -18.21
CA GLY A 260 21.21 -20.68 -16.75
C GLY A 260 19.99 -21.30 -16.15
N LYS A 261 20.16 -22.38 -15.41
CA LYS A 261 19.19 -22.91 -14.45
C LYS A 261 18.52 -21.72 -13.76
N LYS A 262 17.18 -21.61 -13.83
CA LYS A 262 16.42 -20.54 -13.20
C LYS A 262 16.89 -20.35 -11.75
N LYS A 263 17.67 -19.31 -11.50
CA LYS A 263 17.89 -18.87 -10.12
C LYS A 263 16.57 -18.28 -9.65
N PHE A 264 16.06 -18.82 -8.59
CA PHE A 264 14.91 -18.31 -7.87
C PHE A 264 15.26 -16.88 -7.43
N ASN A 265 14.74 -15.87 -8.12
CA ASN A 265 14.80 -14.49 -7.63
C ASN A 265 13.78 -14.41 -6.50
N ILE A 266 14.29 -14.47 -5.29
CA ILE A 266 13.55 -13.97 -4.13
C ILE A 266 13.43 -12.46 -4.39
N PRO A 267 12.21 -11.89 -4.45
CA PRO A 267 12.09 -10.44 -4.52
C PRO A 267 12.76 -9.87 -3.28
N ASP A 268 13.77 -9.02 -3.49
CA ASP A 268 14.31 -8.21 -2.41
C ASP A 268 13.15 -7.47 -1.74
N GLY A 269 13.10 -7.51 -0.41
CA GLY A 269 11.99 -6.97 0.38
C GLY A 269 11.73 -5.46 0.24
N ASP A 270 12.46 -4.79 -0.66
CA ASP A 270 12.32 -3.36 -0.95
C ASP A 270 11.30 -3.03 -2.07
N SER A 271 10.74 -4.03 -2.75
CA SER A 271 9.77 -3.80 -3.83
C SER A 271 8.30 -3.86 -3.39
N LEU A 272 8.03 -3.76 -2.11
CA LEU A 272 6.66 -3.47 -1.66
C LEU A 272 6.35 -1.99 -1.95
N PRO A 273 5.25 -1.67 -2.64
CA PRO A 273 4.80 -0.29 -2.79
C PRO A 273 4.24 0.20 -1.44
N GLY A 274 5.14 0.46 -0.51
CA GLY A 274 4.88 1.23 0.68
C GLY A 274 5.35 2.65 0.36
N GLY A 275 4.39 3.51 0.02
CA GLY A 275 4.68 4.92 -0.16
C GLY A 275 5.45 5.44 1.05
N ARG A 276 6.61 6.06 0.81
CA ARG A 276 7.27 6.90 1.80
C ARG A 276 6.24 7.94 2.24
N PRO A 277 6.02 8.14 3.54
CA PRO A 277 5.29 9.33 3.97
C PRO A 277 6.09 10.55 3.50
N PRO A 278 5.41 11.61 3.03
CA PRO A 278 6.09 12.87 2.74
C PRO A 278 6.80 13.36 4.00
N MET A 279 8.00 13.90 3.80
CA MET A 279 8.76 14.55 4.85
C MET A 279 8.03 15.78 5.38
#